data_0f49a926f84b6de66ade3cb84c2f2ec1
#
_entry.id   0f49a926f84b6de66ade3cb84c2f2ec1
#
_cell.length_a   1.000
_cell.length_b   1.000
_cell.length_c   1.000
_cell.angle_alpha   90.00
_cell.angle_beta   90.00
_cell.angle_gamma   90.00
#
_symmetry.space_group_name_H-M   'P 1'
#
loop_
_entity.id
_entity.type
_entity.pdbx_description
1 polymer ?
#
loop_
_entity_poly.entity_id
_entity_poly.type
_entity_poly.pdbx_seq_one_letter_code
_entity_poly.pdbx_strand_id
1 'polypeptide(L)'
;MEESEIKKEFKKGGRGGGKQGFKKKGKSSNQKQQSSNADEYFDGYYFCVEKEGPEMYMKTIEKLGLYASIHFKNGSDVKKCLKKVALIINPAPVLPQDPTDNEKKVWEYCMADLLRSERILQSNLNNMIAILMSLCDSDMKSRVESCSDYAQMDDDLDTLKLLSTIKKLVYSGGTHKLNV
;
A
#
# COMPACT_ATOMS: atom_id res chain seq x y z
N MET A 1 -61.86 -25.10 -19.14
CA MET A 1 -62.78 -24.28 -18.35
C MET A 1 -61.94 -23.65 -17.27
N GLU A 2 -61.67 -22.39 -17.16
CA GLU A 2 -61.96 -21.15 -17.90
C GLU A 2 -60.82 -20.20 -17.57
N GLU A 3 -60.29 -19.57 -18.59
CA GLU A 3 -59.38 -18.41 -18.50
C GLU A 3 -60.16 -17.21 -17.94
N SER A 4 -59.58 -16.45 -17.06
CA SER A 4 -60.01 -15.08 -16.79
C SER A 4 -58.84 -14.12 -16.82
N GLU A 5 -58.72 -13.46 -17.97
CA GLU A 5 -57.88 -12.27 -18.19
C GLU A 5 -58.30 -11.12 -17.25
N ILE A 6 -57.33 -10.51 -16.62
CA ILE A 6 -57.50 -9.17 -16.03
C ILE A 6 -56.56 -8.20 -16.72
N LYS A 7 -57.09 -7.49 -17.71
CA LYS A 7 -56.54 -6.25 -18.25
C LYS A 7 -56.61 -5.16 -17.17
N LYS A 8 -55.51 -4.52 -16.87
CA LYS A 8 -55.45 -3.21 -16.21
C LYS A 8 -54.75 -2.19 -17.07
N GLU A 9 -55.57 -1.18 -17.41
CA GLU A 9 -55.27 -0.01 -18.23
C GLU A 9 -54.14 0.82 -17.64
N PHE A 10 -53.24 1.24 -18.51
CA PHE A 10 -52.26 2.31 -18.24
C PHE A 10 -52.92 3.68 -18.52
N LYS A 11 -53.13 4.47 -17.51
CA LYS A 11 -53.44 5.91 -17.63
C LYS A 11 -52.19 6.71 -17.89
N LYS A 12 -52.14 7.36 -19.06
CA LYS A 12 -51.22 8.45 -19.41
C LYS A 12 -51.57 9.72 -18.62
N GLY A 13 -50.58 10.36 -18.07
CA GLY A 13 -50.56 11.77 -17.64
C GLY A 13 -49.10 12.07 -17.28
N GLY A 14 -48.43 13.00 -17.81
CA GLY A 14 -48.63 14.31 -18.31
C GLY A 14 -47.49 15.17 -17.78
N ARG A 15 -46.54 15.55 -18.63
CA ARG A 15 -45.72 16.76 -18.67
C ARG A 15 -45.33 17.46 -17.36
N GLY A 16 -43.99 17.58 -17.14
CA GLY A 16 -43.41 18.60 -16.26
C GLY A 16 -41.88 18.65 -16.46
N GLY A 17 -41.41 19.59 -17.30
CA GLY A 17 -40.00 19.81 -17.58
C GLY A 17 -39.34 20.49 -16.38
N GLY A 18 -38.14 20.02 -16.06
CA GLY A 18 -37.21 20.67 -15.12
C GLY A 18 -35.79 20.31 -15.48
N LYS A 19 -35.17 21.10 -16.36
CA LYS A 19 -33.74 21.07 -16.59
C LYS A 19 -33.03 21.58 -15.32
N GLN A 20 -32.58 20.70 -14.47
CA GLN A 20 -31.59 21.04 -13.45
C GLN A 20 -30.22 20.54 -13.90
N GLY A 21 -29.38 21.51 -14.25
CA GLY A 21 -27.98 21.27 -14.62
C GLY A 21 -27.21 20.68 -13.45
N PHE A 22 -26.77 19.44 -13.60
CA PHE A 22 -25.79 18.83 -12.70
C PHE A 22 -24.43 19.49 -12.91
N LYS A 23 -24.09 20.47 -12.07
CA LYS A 23 -22.72 20.93 -11.89
C LYS A 23 -21.92 19.75 -11.32
N LYS A 24 -21.10 19.11 -12.15
CA LYS A 24 -20.02 18.23 -11.70
C LYS A 24 -19.05 19.03 -10.82
N LYS A 25 -19.23 18.98 -9.52
CA LYS A 25 -18.17 19.36 -8.57
C LYS A 25 -17.08 18.30 -8.66
N GLY A 26 -15.97 18.66 -9.27
CA GLY A 26 -14.75 17.85 -9.30
C GLY A 26 -14.29 17.58 -7.86
N LYS A 27 -14.31 16.32 -7.45
CA LYS A 27 -13.59 15.84 -6.27
C LYS A 27 -12.12 15.70 -6.65
N SER A 28 -11.37 16.77 -6.52
CA SER A 28 -9.90 16.76 -6.57
C SER A 28 -9.39 17.64 -5.42
N SER A 29 -9.40 17.11 -4.20
CA SER A 29 -8.80 17.82 -3.07
C SER A 29 -8.28 16.93 -1.92
N ASN A 30 -8.26 15.58 -2.05
CA ASN A 30 -7.80 14.74 -0.94
C ASN A 30 -6.34 14.23 -1.07
N GLN A 31 -5.67 14.41 -2.23
CA GLN A 31 -4.27 13.99 -2.35
C GLN A 31 -3.26 15.03 -1.83
N LYS A 32 -3.61 16.31 -1.81
CA LYS A 32 -2.67 17.37 -1.34
C LYS A 32 -2.55 17.49 0.19
N GLN A 33 -3.53 17.00 0.97
CA GLN A 33 -3.44 17.06 2.44
C GLN A 33 -2.64 15.91 3.07
N GLN A 34 -2.49 14.78 2.38
CA GLN A 34 -1.68 13.68 2.90
C GLN A 34 -0.17 13.90 2.74
N SER A 35 0.28 14.61 1.71
CA SER A 35 1.71 14.89 1.50
C SER A 35 2.27 15.87 2.56
N SER A 36 1.55 16.92 2.91
CA SER A 36 2.02 17.90 3.91
C SER A 36 2.19 17.31 5.32
N ASN A 37 1.33 16.37 5.71
CA ASN A 37 1.44 15.72 7.03
C ASN A 37 2.56 14.67 7.09
N ALA A 38 2.90 14.05 5.95
CA ALA A 38 4.00 13.09 5.90
C ALA A 38 5.36 13.80 5.97
N ASP A 39 5.53 14.89 5.23
CA ASP A 39 6.79 15.65 5.22
C ASP A 39 7.15 16.19 6.62
N GLU A 40 6.17 16.73 7.35
CA GLU A 40 6.37 17.18 8.74
C GLU A 40 6.66 16.01 9.70
N TYR A 41 6.02 14.85 9.48
CA TYR A 41 6.23 13.65 10.32
C TYR A 41 7.65 13.10 10.19
N PHE A 42 8.25 13.18 9.00
CA PHE A 42 9.57 12.64 8.69
C PHE A 42 10.69 13.68 8.71
N ASP A 43 10.45 14.86 9.26
CA ASP A 43 11.49 15.90 9.35
C ASP A 43 12.78 15.34 10.01
N GLY A 44 13.93 15.51 9.32
CA GLY A 44 15.21 14.97 9.74
C GLY A 44 15.42 13.45 9.50
N TYR A 45 14.46 12.75 8.85
CA TYR A 45 14.60 11.34 8.49
C TYR A 45 14.64 11.16 6.98
N TYR A 46 15.73 10.60 6.43
CA TYR A 46 15.93 10.44 4.99
C TYR A 46 16.88 9.29 4.67
N PHE A 47 16.93 8.89 3.40
CA PHE A 47 17.89 7.95 2.86
C PHE A 47 18.98 8.68 2.06
N CYS A 48 20.24 8.43 2.36
CA CYS A 48 21.39 9.01 1.70
C CYS A 48 22.50 7.96 1.49
N VAL A 49 23.42 8.24 0.59
CA VAL A 49 24.58 7.38 0.28
C VAL A 49 25.84 7.83 1.00
N GLU A 50 25.77 8.83 1.85
CA GLU A 50 26.90 9.39 2.58
C GLU A 50 27.35 8.48 3.74
N LYS A 51 28.41 8.90 4.44
CA LYS A 51 28.98 8.15 5.56
C LYS A 51 27.97 7.84 6.67
N GLU A 52 27.00 8.73 6.86
CA GLU A 52 25.94 8.61 7.86
C GLU A 52 24.77 7.73 7.38
N GLY A 53 24.77 7.34 6.10
CA GLY A 53 23.70 6.59 5.45
C GLY A 53 23.22 5.37 6.22
N PRO A 54 24.11 4.47 6.69
CA PRO A 54 23.69 3.26 7.41
C PRO A 54 22.95 3.55 8.72
N GLU A 55 23.40 4.55 9.49
CA GLU A 55 22.74 4.94 10.74
C GLU A 55 21.38 5.62 10.45
N MET A 56 21.37 6.53 9.48
CA MET A 56 20.14 7.22 9.05
C MET A 56 19.13 6.24 8.47
N TYR A 57 19.56 5.26 7.67
CA TYR A 57 18.70 4.19 7.17
C TYR A 57 17.95 3.48 8.31
N MET A 58 18.65 3.06 9.35
CA MET A 58 18.04 2.36 10.48
C MET A 58 17.01 3.24 11.20
N LYS A 59 17.34 4.50 11.46
CA LYS A 59 16.42 5.46 12.09
C LYS A 59 15.18 5.71 11.21
N THR A 60 15.37 5.88 9.91
CA THR A 60 14.28 6.11 8.96
C THR A 60 13.35 4.90 8.85
N ILE A 61 13.88 3.67 8.82
CA ILE A 61 13.07 2.45 8.83
C ILE A 61 12.25 2.30 10.11
N GLU A 62 12.83 2.64 11.25
CA GLU A 62 12.05 2.63 12.51
C GLU A 62 10.92 3.66 12.50
N LYS A 63 11.21 4.87 12.03
CA LYS A 63 10.21 5.94 11.90
C LYS A 63 9.10 5.57 10.93
N LEU A 64 9.45 4.99 9.76
CA LEU A 64 8.49 4.44 8.77
C LEU A 64 7.60 3.35 9.39
N GLY A 65 8.20 2.45 10.16
CA GLY A 65 7.45 1.41 10.86
C GLY A 65 6.45 1.95 11.89
N LEU A 66 6.81 3.03 12.59
CA LEU A 66 5.90 3.73 13.50
C LEU A 66 4.77 4.43 12.72
N TYR A 67 5.11 5.15 11.65
CA TYR A 67 4.13 5.77 10.78
C TYR A 67 3.10 4.76 10.26
N ALA A 68 3.58 3.63 9.72
CA ALA A 68 2.71 2.57 9.22
C ALA A 68 1.79 2.03 10.32
N SER A 69 2.30 1.85 11.54
CA SER A 69 1.53 1.33 12.69
C SER A 69 0.40 2.28 13.11
N ILE A 70 0.57 3.58 12.91
CA ILE A 70 -0.41 4.62 13.30
C ILE A 70 -1.44 4.87 12.19
N HIS A 71 -0.99 4.92 10.92
CA HIS A 71 -1.78 5.41 9.82
C HIS A 71 -2.42 4.32 8.95
N PHE A 72 -1.92 3.07 9.03
CA PHE A 72 -2.43 1.98 8.20
C PHE A 72 -3.19 0.94 9.02
N LYS A 73 -4.27 0.43 8.45
CA LYS A 73 -4.96 -0.73 9.00
C LYS A 73 -4.01 -1.93 8.98
N ASN A 74 -3.85 -2.64 10.10
CA ASN A 74 -2.87 -3.71 10.27
C ASN A 74 -1.41 -3.24 10.03
N GLY A 75 -1.10 -1.99 10.33
CA GLY A 75 0.20 -1.37 10.06
C GLY A 75 1.39 -2.05 10.78
N SER A 76 1.12 -2.83 11.84
CA SER A 76 2.14 -3.67 12.48
C SER A 76 2.76 -4.71 11.54
N ASP A 77 2.00 -5.21 10.56
CA ASP A 77 2.49 -6.19 9.60
C ASP A 77 3.36 -5.50 8.53
N VAL A 78 2.96 -4.29 8.10
CA VAL A 78 3.81 -3.42 7.26
C VAL A 78 5.15 -3.15 7.96
N LYS A 79 5.14 -2.78 9.25
CA LYS A 79 6.36 -2.55 10.05
C LYS A 79 7.27 -3.77 10.06
N LYS A 80 6.72 -4.99 10.21
CA LYS A 80 7.51 -6.24 10.16
C LYS A 80 8.16 -6.44 8.78
N CYS A 81 7.40 -6.21 7.69
CA CYS A 81 7.90 -6.33 6.33
C CYS A 81 9.02 -5.31 6.05
N LEU A 82 8.86 -4.05 6.42
CA LEU A 82 9.88 -3.01 6.26
C LEU A 82 11.17 -3.34 7.02
N LYS A 83 11.08 -3.79 8.29
CA LYS A 83 12.26 -4.16 9.08
C LYS A 83 13.04 -5.32 8.49
N LYS A 84 12.36 -6.33 7.94
CA LYS A 84 13.00 -7.51 7.35
C LYS A 84 13.32 -7.35 5.87
N VAL A 85 12.77 -6.30 5.23
CA VAL A 85 12.85 -6.10 3.76
C VAL A 85 12.35 -7.35 3.01
N ALA A 86 11.28 -7.95 3.52
CA ALA A 86 10.68 -9.17 3.00
C ALA A 86 9.18 -9.20 3.30
N LEU A 87 8.41 -9.79 2.39
CA LEU A 87 6.99 -10.03 2.62
C LEU A 87 6.82 -11.10 3.72
N ILE A 88 6.10 -10.73 4.77
CA ILE A 88 5.80 -11.63 5.89
C ILE A 88 4.29 -11.87 5.90
N ILE A 89 3.92 -13.10 5.55
CA ILE A 89 2.52 -13.56 5.51
C ILE A 89 2.32 -14.54 6.67
N ASN A 90 1.15 -14.48 7.30
CA ASN A 90 0.78 -15.47 8.30
C ASN A 90 0.59 -16.85 7.63
N PRO A 91 0.93 -17.96 8.31
CA PRO A 91 0.71 -19.27 7.74
C PRO A 91 -0.78 -19.55 7.52
N ALA A 92 -1.09 -20.21 6.42
CA ALA A 92 -2.46 -20.61 6.13
C ALA A 92 -2.99 -21.57 7.21
N PRO A 93 -4.26 -21.45 7.62
CA PRO A 93 -4.87 -22.40 8.54
C PRO A 93 -4.94 -23.78 7.91
N VAL A 94 -4.63 -24.81 8.69
CA VAL A 94 -4.64 -26.22 8.24
C VAL A 94 -6.01 -26.81 8.54
N LEU A 95 -6.63 -27.43 7.52
CA LEU A 95 -7.86 -28.22 7.70
C LEU A 95 -7.48 -29.63 8.17
N PRO A 96 -8.10 -30.18 9.24
CA PRO A 96 -7.90 -31.58 9.65
C PRO A 96 -8.24 -32.60 8.55
N GLN A 97 -7.73 -33.82 8.63
CA GLN A 97 -7.98 -34.87 7.60
C GLN A 97 -9.45 -35.28 7.51
N ASP A 98 -10.15 -35.38 8.67
CA ASP A 98 -11.58 -35.70 8.74
C ASP A 98 -12.32 -34.56 9.48
N PRO A 99 -12.52 -33.40 8.84
CA PRO A 99 -13.08 -32.25 9.53
C PRO A 99 -14.60 -32.40 9.70
N THR A 100 -15.09 -32.05 10.88
CA THR A 100 -16.52 -31.84 11.13
C THR A 100 -17.02 -30.61 10.33
N ASP A 101 -18.32 -30.50 10.13
CA ASP A 101 -18.93 -29.37 9.41
C ASP A 101 -18.64 -28.02 10.11
N ASN A 102 -18.50 -28.04 11.43
CA ASN A 102 -18.14 -26.84 12.18
C ASN A 102 -16.68 -26.45 11.94
N GLU A 103 -15.75 -27.41 11.92
CA GLU A 103 -14.32 -27.16 11.64
C GLU A 103 -14.12 -26.64 10.21
N LYS A 104 -14.88 -27.16 9.23
CA LYS A 104 -14.87 -26.63 7.85
C LYS A 104 -15.28 -25.15 7.81
N LYS A 105 -16.39 -24.78 8.48
CA LYS A 105 -16.85 -23.39 8.54
C LYS A 105 -15.85 -22.47 9.23
N VAL A 106 -15.24 -22.92 10.33
CA VAL A 106 -14.20 -22.15 11.02
C VAL A 106 -12.98 -21.96 10.11
N TRP A 107 -12.55 -23.00 9.42
CA TRP A 107 -11.43 -22.93 8.48
C TRP A 107 -11.73 -21.98 7.31
N GLU A 108 -12.91 -22.06 6.71
CA GLU A 108 -13.35 -21.13 5.64
C GLU A 108 -13.31 -19.68 6.11
N TYR A 109 -13.80 -19.43 7.33
CA TYR A 109 -13.75 -18.08 7.93
C TYR A 109 -12.31 -17.60 8.13
N CYS A 110 -11.44 -18.45 8.69
CA CYS A 110 -10.04 -18.13 8.90
C CYS A 110 -9.29 -17.88 7.57
N MET A 111 -9.58 -18.67 6.53
CA MET A 111 -9.02 -18.47 5.19
C MET A 111 -9.48 -17.15 4.57
N ALA A 112 -10.75 -16.81 4.69
CA ALA A 112 -11.28 -15.55 4.19
C ALA A 112 -10.64 -14.34 4.88
N ASP A 113 -10.42 -14.43 6.19
CA ASP A 113 -9.77 -13.37 6.98
C ASP A 113 -8.28 -13.23 6.62
N LEU A 114 -7.58 -14.35 6.43
CA LEU A 114 -6.19 -14.37 5.95
C LEU A 114 -6.07 -13.64 4.61
N LEU A 115 -6.85 -14.04 3.61
CA LEU A 115 -6.84 -13.42 2.29
C LEU A 115 -7.20 -11.92 2.32
N ARG A 116 -8.11 -11.52 3.23
CA ARG A 116 -8.43 -10.11 3.46
C ARG A 116 -7.23 -9.36 4.04
N SER A 117 -6.55 -9.95 5.01
CA SER A 117 -5.37 -9.34 5.65
C SER A 117 -4.21 -9.19 4.68
N GLU A 118 -3.97 -10.18 3.82
CA GLU A 118 -2.95 -10.12 2.76
C GLU A 118 -3.22 -8.99 1.76
N ARG A 119 -4.47 -8.83 1.31
CA ARG A 119 -4.85 -7.74 0.41
C ARG A 119 -4.64 -6.37 1.05
N ILE A 120 -4.97 -6.23 2.34
CA ILE A 120 -4.73 -5.00 3.09
C ILE A 120 -3.24 -4.72 3.20
N LEU A 121 -2.43 -5.74 3.53
CA LEU A 121 -0.97 -5.61 3.61
C LEU A 121 -0.38 -5.16 2.28
N GLN A 122 -0.76 -5.81 1.17
CA GLN A 122 -0.28 -5.43 -0.16
C GLN A 122 -0.68 -3.99 -0.53
N SER A 123 -1.92 -3.61 -0.28
CA SER A 123 -2.38 -2.23 -0.53
C SER A 123 -1.60 -1.20 0.30
N ASN A 124 -1.31 -1.52 1.56
CA ASN A 124 -0.52 -0.65 2.43
C ASN A 124 0.94 -0.55 1.96
N LEU A 125 1.55 -1.65 1.54
CA LEU A 125 2.90 -1.65 0.97
C LEU A 125 2.94 -0.79 -0.30
N ASN A 126 1.99 -0.95 -1.22
CA ASN A 126 1.92 -0.13 -2.42
C ASN A 126 1.86 1.38 -2.11
N ASN A 127 1.12 1.76 -1.07
CA ASN A 127 1.05 3.16 -0.63
C ASN A 127 2.37 3.68 -0.04
N MET A 128 3.26 2.81 0.41
CA MET A 128 4.57 3.21 0.98
C MET A 128 5.59 3.64 -0.07
N ILE A 129 5.42 3.28 -1.37
CA ILE A 129 6.43 3.55 -2.39
C ILE A 129 6.69 5.04 -2.57
N ALA A 130 5.62 5.84 -2.63
CA ALA A 130 5.72 7.29 -2.74
C ALA A 130 6.41 7.93 -1.51
N ILE A 131 6.13 7.40 -0.32
CA ILE A 131 6.75 7.86 0.93
C ILE A 131 8.25 7.50 0.91
N LEU A 132 8.63 6.28 0.52
CA LEU A 132 10.04 5.88 0.40
C LEU A 132 10.81 6.79 -0.56
N MET A 133 10.24 7.09 -1.73
CA MET A 133 10.85 7.98 -2.71
C MET A 133 10.93 9.42 -2.22
N SER A 134 9.95 9.91 -1.46
CA SER A 134 10.02 11.27 -0.88
C SER A 134 11.12 11.41 0.18
N LEU A 135 11.47 10.32 0.86
CA LEU A 135 12.53 10.29 1.86
C LEU A 135 13.95 10.10 1.28
N CYS A 136 14.10 9.82 0.00
CA CYS A 136 15.40 9.79 -0.65
C CYS A 136 15.88 11.23 -0.90
N ASP A 137 17.14 11.50 -0.56
CA ASP A 137 17.78 12.74 -0.99
C ASP A 137 17.97 12.76 -2.52
N SER A 138 18.44 13.85 -3.09
CA SER A 138 18.59 14.02 -4.55
C SER A 138 19.57 13.00 -5.15
N ASP A 139 20.67 12.68 -4.46
CA ASP A 139 21.68 11.73 -4.94
C ASP A 139 21.14 10.30 -4.87
N MET A 140 20.51 9.92 -3.76
CA MET A 140 19.85 8.62 -3.61
C MET A 140 18.75 8.41 -4.67
N LYS A 141 17.89 9.42 -4.91
CA LYS A 141 16.87 9.37 -5.96
C LYS A 141 17.49 9.08 -7.32
N SER A 142 18.47 9.87 -7.72
CA SER A 142 19.13 9.71 -9.02
C SER A 142 19.75 8.31 -9.18
N ARG A 143 20.32 7.74 -8.11
CA ARG A 143 20.88 6.38 -8.13
C ARG A 143 19.81 5.31 -8.21
N VAL A 144 18.70 5.46 -7.49
CA VAL A 144 17.58 4.53 -7.55
C VAL A 144 16.95 4.54 -8.94
N GLU A 145 16.70 5.72 -9.51
CA GLU A 145 16.10 5.90 -10.83
C GLU A 145 17.01 5.40 -11.96
N SER A 146 18.33 5.41 -11.75
CA SER A 146 19.31 4.84 -12.71
C SER A 146 19.44 3.32 -12.65
N CYS A 147 18.81 2.64 -11.69
CA CYS A 147 18.80 1.17 -11.66
C CYS A 147 17.98 0.62 -12.81
N SER A 148 18.48 -0.43 -13.47
CA SER A 148 17.80 -1.10 -14.60
C SER A 148 16.38 -1.58 -14.29
N ASP A 149 16.12 -1.90 -13.03
CA ASP A 149 14.87 -2.47 -12.56
C ASP A 149 13.88 -1.41 -12.06
N TYR A 150 14.27 -0.12 -12.07
CA TYR A 150 13.46 0.94 -11.46
C TYR A 150 12.08 1.06 -12.10
N ALA A 151 12.03 1.12 -13.42
CA ALA A 151 10.76 1.23 -14.14
C ALA A 151 9.77 0.11 -13.78
N GLN A 152 10.27 -1.13 -13.66
CA GLN A 152 9.45 -2.25 -13.25
C GLN A 152 9.03 -2.17 -11.78
N MET A 153 9.92 -1.71 -10.88
CA MET A 153 9.57 -1.53 -9.46
C MET A 153 8.48 -0.48 -9.26
N ASP A 154 8.51 0.59 -10.06
CA ASP A 154 7.53 1.66 -10.01
C ASP A 154 6.18 1.22 -10.61
N ASP A 155 6.19 0.57 -11.76
CA ASP A 155 4.99 0.02 -12.41
C ASP A 155 4.28 -1.03 -11.54
N ASP A 156 5.05 -1.94 -10.91
CA ASP A 156 4.55 -3.01 -10.06
C ASP A 156 4.22 -2.53 -8.63
N LEU A 157 4.57 -1.30 -8.28
CA LEU A 157 4.51 -0.73 -6.92
C LEU A 157 5.22 -1.62 -5.89
N ASP A 158 6.38 -2.19 -6.28
CA ASP A 158 7.15 -3.13 -5.44
C ASP A 158 7.99 -2.39 -4.39
N THR A 159 7.34 -1.99 -3.33
CA THR A 159 7.93 -1.29 -2.18
C THR A 159 9.11 -2.04 -1.55
N LEU A 160 9.04 -3.37 -1.46
CA LEU A 160 10.09 -4.14 -0.80
C LEU A 160 11.33 -4.28 -1.69
N LYS A 161 11.17 -4.39 -3.00
CA LYS A 161 12.27 -4.36 -3.96
C LYS A 161 12.92 -2.99 -4.00
N LEU A 162 12.14 -1.91 -4.01
CA LEU A 162 12.64 -0.54 -3.89
C LEU A 162 13.45 -0.36 -2.60
N LEU A 163 12.91 -0.77 -1.45
CA LEU A 163 13.61 -0.67 -0.17
C LEU A 163 14.89 -1.52 -0.13
N SER A 164 14.89 -2.69 -0.75
CA SER A 164 16.10 -3.53 -0.92
C SER A 164 17.16 -2.82 -1.74
N THR A 165 16.76 -2.12 -2.80
CA THR A 165 17.66 -1.33 -3.66
C THR A 165 18.25 -0.14 -2.89
N ILE A 166 17.42 0.64 -2.19
CA ILE A 166 17.88 1.72 -1.30
C ILE A 166 18.88 1.18 -0.28
N LYS A 167 18.56 0.07 0.39
CA LYS A 167 19.46 -0.57 1.34
C LYS A 167 20.81 -0.91 0.73
N LYS A 168 20.83 -1.53 -0.45
CA LYS A 168 22.08 -1.86 -1.16
C LYS A 168 22.91 -0.60 -1.44
N LEU A 169 22.29 0.47 -1.94
CA LEU A 169 22.96 1.73 -2.24
C LEU A 169 23.54 2.39 -0.99
N VAL A 170 22.79 2.43 0.11
CA VAL A 170 23.25 2.95 1.41
C VAL A 170 24.53 2.23 1.88
N TYR A 171 24.53 0.89 1.84
CA TYR A 171 25.64 0.09 2.35
C TYR A 171 26.79 -0.09 1.36
N SER A 172 26.57 0.11 0.05
CA SER A 172 27.62 0.06 -0.95
C SER A 172 28.39 1.38 -1.08
N GLY A 173 27.75 2.52 -0.77
CA GLY A 173 28.36 3.85 -0.87
C GLY A 173 29.60 4.06 0.04
N GLY A 174 29.71 3.30 1.13
CA GLY A 174 30.85 3.36 2.05
C GLY A 174 32.13 2.67 1.57
N THR A 175 32.06 1.78 0.56
CA THR A 175 33.20 0.97 0.11
C THR A 175 34.02 1.59 -1.04
N HIS A 176 33.50 2.60 -1.74
CA HIS A 176 34.17 3.21 -2.89
C HIS A 176 35.22 4.28 -2.56
N LYS A 177 35.46 4.63 -1.27
CA LYS A 177 36.44 5.63 -0.87
C LYS A 177 37.80 5.04 -0.41
N LEU A 178 38.03 3.73 -0.57
CA LEU A 178 39.26 3.09 -0.11
C LEU A 178 40.22 2.65 -1.23
N ASN A 179 40.03 3.05 -2.48
CA ASN A 179 40.95 2.77 -3.57
C ASN A 179 41.33 4.07 -4.29
N VAL A 180 42.16 4.88 -3.63
CA VAL A 180 43.04 5.85 -4.25
C VAL A 180 44.40 5.79 -3.52
#